data_300a13a6fd7758bf661deefe313de11f
#
_entry.id   300a13a6fd7758bf661deefe313de11f
#
_cell.length_a   1.000
_cell.length_b   1.000
_cell.length_c   1.000
_cell.angle_alpha   90.00
_cell.angle_beta   90.00
_cell.angle_gamma   90.00
#
_symmetry.space_group_name_H-M   'P 1'
#
loop_
_entity.id
_entity.type
_entity.pdbx_description
1 polymer ?
#
loop_
_entity_poly.entity_id
_entity_poly.type
_entity_poly.pdbx_seq_one_letter_code
_entity_poly.pdbx_strand_id
1 'polypeptide(L)'
;MRFQKSACIETLYTELPFLERFCAAKADGFDFVEFWSWTDKDLAAVRAAADAAGVGISGFNGDAELSLIDPAQKTAYKAFLRRSLDAARRIGARSVTVHSNGLGEGGRVLCPYDDLSDAVKLCTMFDTLKIAAEWAEACGIQINLEPLNVTTDHPGNFLRHTRTAAELTRLIGSPNLKVLYDVYHMQLNEGSLCDHIRAYADQFGHIHVADAPGRHEPGTGEIYYPAVFAALEQAGYRGLIGYELFPKTDTKTAVRAIMAD
;
A
#
# COMPACT_ATOMS: atom_id res chain seq x y z
N MET A 1 -7.00 9.16 -19.32
CA MET A 1 -7.47 9.86 -18.08
C MET A 1 -6.26 10.05 -17.19
N ARG A 2 -6.10 11.17 -16.50
CA ARG A 2 -4.96 11.34 -15.58
C ARG A 2 -5.37 10.83 -14.19
N PHE A 3 -4.65 9.85 -13.66
CA PHE A 3 -4.84 9.38 -12.28
C PHE A 3 -4.41 10.44 -11.27
N GLN A 4 -5.09 10.50 -10.13
CA GLN A 4 -4.61 11.28 -9.00
C GLN A 4 -3.38 10.61 -8.39
N LYS A 5 -2.37 11.41 -8.04
CA LYS A 5 -1.06 10.93 -7.58
C LYS A 5 -0.89 11.13 -6.08
N SER A 6 -0.35 10.09 -5.41
CA SER A 6 0.04 10.12 -4.00
C SER A 6 1.56 9.96 -3.87
N ALA A 7 2.19 10.77 -3.05
CA ALA A 7 3.61 10.64 -2.73
C ALA A 7 3.78 9.85 -1.43
N CYS A 8 4.58 8.77 -1.44
CA CYS A 8 5.05 8.19 -0.18
C CYS A 8 6.13 9.10 0.42
N ILE A 9 5.75 9.86 1.44
CA ILE A 9 6.64 10.84 2.07
C ILE A 9 7.61 10.22 3.08
N GLU A 10 7.60 8.90 3.26
CA GLU A 10 8.66 8.19 3.98
C GLU A 10 9.88 7.93 3.09
N THR A 11 9.70 7.94 1.77
CA THR A 11 10.75 7.66 0.78
C THR A 11 11.10 8.87 -0.08
N LEU A 12 10.13 9.75 -0.33
CA LEU A 12 10.32 11.03 -1.00
C LEU A 12 10.44 12.17 0.01
N TYR A 13 11.18 13.22 -0.35
CA TYR A 13 11.39 14.42 0.49
C TYR A 13 12.06 14.14 1.84
N THR A 14 12.86 13.07 1.93
CA THR A 14 13.51 12.66 3.18
C THR A 14 14.54 13.67 3.68
N GLU A 15 14.99 14.59 2.84
CA GLU A 15 15.82 15.75 3.17
C GLU A 15 15.10 16.82 3.99
N LEU A 16 13.76 16.76 4.09
CA LEU A 16 12.94 17.70 4.85
C LEU A 16 12.40 17.07 6.15
N PRO A 17 12.12 17.87 7.19
CA PRO A 17 11.33 17.44 8.34
C PRO A 17 9.97 16.88 7.89
N PHE A 18 9.47 15.83 8.56
CA PHE A 18 8.29 15.08 8.12
C PHE A 18 7.06 15.96 7.78
N LEU A 19 6.74 16.92 8.65
CA LEU A 19 5.56 17.78 8.43
C LEU A 19 5.72 18.78 7.28
N GLU A 20 6.95 19.12 6.89
CA GLU A 20 7.22 20.01 5.76
C GLU A 20 7.05 19.30 4.41
N ARG A 21 7.16 17.97 4.41
CA ARG A 21 6.99 17.12 3.21
C ARG A 21 5.60 17.23 2.59
N PHE A 22 4.57 17.55 3.38
CA PHE A 22 3.20 17.78 2.91
C PHE A 22 3.12 18.96 1.95
N CYS A 23 3.70 20.10 2.33
CA CYS A 23 3.76 21.28 1.48
C CYS A 23 4.63 21.06 0.25
N ALA A 24 5.77 20.37 0.39
CA ALA A 24 6.66 20.06 -0.71
C ALA A 24 5.97 19.16 -1.75
N ALA A 25 5.32 18.08 -1.33
CA ALA A 25 4.57 17.20 -2.21
C ALA A 25 3.45 17.97 -2.96
N LYS A 26 2.71 18.83 -2.27
CA LYS A 26 1.68 19.65 -2.90
C LYS A 26 2.25 20.63 -3.91
N ALA A 27 3.36 21.30 -3.59
CA ALA A 27 4.02 22.24 -4.51
C ALA A 27 4.49 21.56 -5.79
N ASP A 28 4.90 20.30 -5.72
CA ASP A 28 5.31 19.47 -6.85
C ASP A 28 4.15 18.84 -7.63
N GLY A 29 2.90 19.05 -7.18
CA GLY A 29 1.69 18.66 -7.93
C GLY A 29 1.05 17.35 -7.50
N PHE A 30 1.43 16.77 -6.37
CA PHE A 30 0.71 15.63 -5.81
C PHE A 30 -0.65 16.03 -5.26
N ASP A 31 -1.63 15.16 -5.45
CA ASP A 31 -2.98 15.31 -4.90
C ASP A 31 -3.06 14.77 -3.47
N PHE A 32 -2.25 13.75 -3.18
CA PHE A 32 -2.23 13.02 -1.91
C PHE A 32 -0.79 12.73 -1.46
N VAL A 33 -0.70 12.42 -0.16
CA VAL A 33 0.50 11.83 0.45
C VAL A 33 0.12 10.56 1.20
N GLU A 34 1.10 9.69 1.40
CA GLU A 34 1.02 8.49 2.24
C GLU A 34 2.32 8.32 3.03
N PHE A 35 2.26 7.53 4.09
CA PHE A 35 3.40 7.26 4.97
C PHE A 35 3.25 5.90 5.64
N TRP A 36 4.32 5.37 6.25
CA TRP A 36 4.29 3.99 6.74
C TRP A 36 3.63 3.83 8.11
N SER A 37 4.03 4.62 9.10
CA SER A 37 3.54 4.44 10.47
C SER A 37 2.78 5.65 10.98
N TRP A 38 1.71 5.39 11.71
CA TRP A 38 0.96 6.40 12.44
C TRP A 38 1.34 6.45 13.94
N THR A 39 2.01 5.41 14.46
CA THR A 39 2.22 5.22 15.90
C THR A 39 3.29 6.12 16.48
N ASP A 40 4.21 6.56 15.64
CA ASP A 40 5.35 7.45 15.97
C ASP A 40 5.08 8.93 15.63
N LYS A 41 3.85 9.25 15.23
CA LYS A 41 3.49 10.58 14.74
C LYS A 41 2.41 11.25 15.60
N ASP A 42 2.50 12.56 15.75
CA ASP A 42 1.40 13.37 16.28
C ASP A 42 0.32 13.54 15.21
N LEU A 43 -0.76 12.77 15.36
CA LEU A 43 -1.86 12.75 14.39
C LEU A 43 -2.57 14.12 14.24
N ALA A 44 -2.56 14.95 15.27
CA ALA A 44 -3.14 16.30 15.18
C ALA A 44 -2.25 17.20 14.32
N ALA A 45 -0.93 17.12 14.50
CA ALA A 45 0.04 17.84 13.67
C ALA A 45 0.03 17.35 12.21
N VAL A 46 -0.08 16.04 11.99
CA VAL A 46 -0.22 15.44 10.64
C VAL A 46 -1.46 15.99 9.94
N ARG A 47 -2.60 15.97 10.60
CA ARG A 47 -3.85 16.52 10.04
C ARG A 47 -3.71 18.00 9.72
N ALA A 48 -3.18 18.80 10.64
CA ALA A 48 -2.98 20.23 10.43
C ALA A 48 -2.02 20.53 9.26
N ALA A 49 -0.95 19.75 9.09
CA ALA A 49 -0.03 19.89 7.97
C ALA A 49 -0.70 19.57 6.62
N ALA A 50 -1.49 18.51 6.56
CA ALA A 50 -2.25 18.16 5.36
C ALA A 50 -3.27 19.25 4.97
N ASP A 51 -4.02 19.76 5.95
CA ASP A 51 -5.00 20.83 5.75
C ASP A 51 -4.32 22.14 5.30
N ALA A 52 -3.23 22.53 5.95
CA ALA A 52 -2.47 23.73 5.59
C ALA A 52 -1.86 23.66 4.18
N ALA A 53 -1.39 22.49 3.79
CA ALA A 53 -0.85 22.26 2.45
C ALA A 53 -1.95 22.10 1.38
N GLY A 54 -3.18 21.78 1.76
CA GLY A 54 -4.26 21.47 0.83
C GLY A 54 -4.01 20.15 0.06
N VAL A 55 -3.39 19.17 0.73
CA VAL A 55 -3.11 17.84 0.17
C VAL A 55 -3.88 16.79 0.96
N GLY A 56 -4.43 15.76 0.28
CA GLY A 56 -5.11 14.66 0.95
C GLY A 56 -4.13 13.64 1.55
N ILE A 57 -4.63 12.77 2.44
CA ILE A 57 -3.88 11.61 2.92
C ILE A 57 -4.52 10.38 2.28
N SER A 58 -3.78 9.64 1.43
CA SER A 58 -4.25 8.40 0.79
C SER A 58 -4.31 7.25 1.78
N GLY A 59 -3.28 7.07 2.60
CA GLY A 59 -3.24 6.01 3.57
C GLY A 59 -1.93 5.90 4.35
N PHE A 60 -1.88 4.83 5.16
CA PHE A 60 -0.69 4.39 5.89
C PHE A 60 -0.83 2.90 6.26
N ASN A 61 0.24 2.24 6.77
CA ASN A 61 0.17 0.84 7.17
C ASN A 61 -0.70 0.66 8.42
N GLY A 62 -1.71 -0.16 8.30
CA GLY A 62 -2.72 -0.43 9.32
C GLY A 62 -2.33 -1.52 10.32
N ASP A 63 -1.31 -2.29 10.02
CA ASP A 63 -0.66 -3.26 10.87
C ASP A 63 0.70 -2.74 11.38
N ALA A 64 1.23 -3.37 12.39
CA ALA A 64 2.58 -3.14 12.86
C ALA A 64 3.39 -4.43 12.64
N GLU A 65 4.20 -4.79 13.62
CA GLU A 65 4.95 -6.05 13.61
C GLU A 65 4.06 -7.29 13.86
N LEU A 66 2.74 -7.15 13.71
CA LEU A 66 1.76 -8.22 13.94
C LEU A 66 1.46 -8.99 12.66
N SER A 67 1.31 -10.31 12.81
CA SER A 67 1.06 -11.19 11.67
C SER A 67 -0.43 -11.50 11.50
N LEU A 68 -0.93 -11.30 10.29
CA LEU A 68 -2.31 -11.62 9.89
C LEU A 68 -2.53 -13.13 9.71
N ILE A 69 -1.45 -13.91 9.48
CA ILE A 69 -1.50 -15.36 9.23
C ILE A 69 -1.35 -16.21 10.50
N ASP A 70 -0.98 -15.60 11.63
CA ASP A 70 -0.76 -16.32 12.89
C ASP A 70 -2.04 -16.36 13.74
N PRO A 71 -2.64 -17.55 13.96
CA PRO A 71 -3.83 -17.68 14.82
C PRO A 71 -3.62 -17.14 16.23
N ALA A 72 -2.39 -17.24 16.77
CA ALA A 72 -2.08 -16.77 18.11
C ALA A 72 -2.11 -15.24 18.22
N GLN A 73 -1.82 -14.53 17.14
CA GLN A 73 -1.82 -13.07 17.10
C GLN A 73 -3.16 -12.45 16.69
N LYS A 74 -4.14 -13.25 16.27
CA LYS A 74 -5.44 -12.80 15.74
C LYS A 74 -6.13 -11.75 16.61
N THR A 75 -6.11 -11.89 17.91
CA THR A 75 -6.74 -10.94 18.85
C THR A 75 -5.98 -9.62 18.90
N ALA A 76 -4.65 -9.67 19.01
CA ALA A 76 -3.79 -8.50 19.05
C ALA A 76 -3.84 -7.74 17.71
N TYR A 77 -3.78 -8.48 16.60
CA TYR A 77 -3.89 -7.92 15.24
C TYR A 77 -5.20 -7.13 15.05
N LYS A 78 -6.34 -7.74 15.38
CA LYS A 78 -7.65 -7.08 15.32
C LYS A 78 -7.71 -5.81 16.18
N ALA A 79 -7.19 -5.87 17.40
CA ALA A 79 -7.17 -4.73 18.30
C ALA A 79 -6.29 -3.59 17.76
N PHE A 80 -5.15 -3.92 17.15
CA PHE A 80 -4.29 -2.92 16.51
C PHE A 80 -4.95 -2.31 15.28
N LEU A 81 -5.45 -3.14 14.36
CA LEU A 81 -6.09 -2.68 13.13
C LEU A 81 -7.29 -1.77 13.41
N ARG A 82 -8.07 -2.05 14.46
CA ARG A 82 -9.16 -1.17 14.87
C ARG A 82 -8.67 0.22 15.28
N ARG A 83 -7.55 0.30 16.02
CA ARG A 83 -6.92 1.59 16.35
C ARG A 83 -6.39 2.31 15.10
N SER A 84 -5.87 1.56 14.14
CA SER A 84 -5.41 2.11 12.85
C SER A 84 -6.56 2.71 12.04
N LEU A 85 -7.72 2.04 12.01
CA LEU A 85 -8.93 2.60 11.37
C LEU A 85 -9.42 3.87 12.08
N ASP A 86 -9.38 3.90 13.42
CA ASP A 86 -9.70 5.11 14.19
C ASP A 86 -8.70 6.25 13.92
N ALA A 87 -7.40 5.94 13.82
CA ALA A 87 -6.37 6.89 13.46
C ALA A 87 -6.58 7.45 12.04
N ALA A 88 -6.87 6.58 11.06
CA ALA A 88 -7.17 6.98 9.69
C ALA A 88 -8.35 7.97 9.64
N ARG A 89 -9.43 7.67 10.35
CA ARG A 89 -10.59 8.57 10.44
C ARG A 89 -10.23 9.92 11.07
N ARG A 90 -9.41 9.94 12.11
CA ARG A 90 -8.99 11.17 12.80
C ARG A 90 -8.19 12.12 11.90
N ILE A 91 -7.33 11.58 11.04
CA ILE A 91 -6.51 12.40 10.14
C ILE A 91 -7.13 12.57 8.75
N GLY A 92 -8.27 11.93 8.47
CA GLY A 92 -8.93 12.00 7.16
C GLY A 92 -8.20 11.21 6.08
N ALA A 93 -7.48 10.15 6.45
CA ALA A 93 -6.90 9.21 5.50
C ALA A 93 -7.99 8.36 4.84
N ARG A 94 -7.78 7.98 3.57
CA ARG A 94 -8.75 7.18 2.80
C ARG A 94 -8.65 5.69 3.09
N SER A 95 -7.45 5.21 3.40
CA SER A 95 -7.20 3.78 3.54
C SER A 95 -6.13 3.44 4.58
N VAL A 96 -6.08 2.17 4.92
CA VAL A 96 -4.94 1.54 5.62
C VAL A 96 -4.49 0.32 4.83
N THR A 97 -3.18 0.12 4.75
CA THR A 97 -2.58 -1.05 4.10
C THR A 97 -2.27 -2.13 5.13
N VAL A 98 -2.49 -3.39 4.79
CA VAL A 98 -2.21 -4.54 5.66
C VAL A 98 -1.47 -5.64 4.90
N HIS A 99 -0.59 -6.35 5.63
CA HIS A 99 0.27 -7.39 5.10
C HIS A 99 -0.04 -8.76 5.72
N SER A 100 0.43 -9.84 5.10
CA SER A 100 0.22 -11.19 5.65
C SER A 100 1.08 -11.47 6.88
N ASN A 101 2.33 -11.02 6.86
CA ASN A 101 3.31 -11.23 7.92
C ASN A 101 3.62 -9.92 8.64
N GLY A 102 4.02 -10.01 9.91
CA GLY A 102 4.60 -8.88 10.61
C GLY A 102 5.92 -8.46 9.97
N LEU A 103 6.05 -7.18 9.67
CA LEU A 103 7.24 -6.58 9.08
C LEU A 103 7.97 -5.75 10.13
N GLY A 104 9.28 -5.99 10.27
CA GLY A 104 10.18 -5.20 11.10
C GLY A 104 10.96 -4.16 10.31
N GLU A 105 12.04 -3.68 10.89
CA GLU A 105 12.91 -2.67 10.27
C GLU A 105 13.33 -3.05 8.84
N GLY A 106 13.25 -2.09 7.93
CA GLY A 106 13.56 -2.28 6.52
C GLY A 106 12.62 -3.23 5.77
N GLY A 107 11.42 -3.50 6.30
CA GLY A 107 10.44 -4.41 5.68
C GLY A 107 10.76 -5.90 5.89
N ARG A 108 11.71 -6.23 6.75
CA ARG A 108 12.10 -7.63 7.01
C ARG A 108 10.95 -8.41 7.62
N VAL A 109 10.63 -9.58 7.05
CA VAL A 109 9.65 -10.51 7.63
C VAL A 109 10.16 -11.03 8.97
N LEU A 110 9.40 -10.83 10.03
CA LEU A 110 9.77 -11.21 11.40
C LEU A 110 9.69 -12.72 11.64
N CYS A 111 8.68 -13.36 11.07
CA CYS A 111 8.48 -14.80 11.15
C CYS A 111 7.79 -15.29 9.87
N PRO A 112 8.34 -16.30 9.17
CA PRO A 112 7.71 -16.90 7.99
C PRO A 112 6.61 -17.92 8.33
N TYR A 113 6.54 -18.42 9.60
CA TYR A 113 5.57 -19.41 10.06
C TYR A 113 5.60 -20.70 9.23
N ASP A 114 6.78 -21.28 9.05
CA ASP A 114 6.97 -22.50 8.24
C ASP A 114 6.30 -23.74 8.88
N ASP A 115 6.00 -23.67 10.17
CA ASP A 115 5.26 -24.69 10.94
C ASP A 115 3.74 -24.66 10.70
N LEU A 116 3.20 -23.57 10.14
CA LEU A 116 1.78 -23.46 9.81
C LEU A 116 1.53 -23.86 8.36
N SER A 117 0.51 -24.70 8.14
CA SER A 117 0.06 -24.99 6.77
C SER A 117 -0.55 -23.78 6.08
N ASP A 118 -0.48 -23.72 4.75
CA ASP A 118 -1.10 -22.64 3.96
C ASP A 118 -2.61 -22.53 4.22
N ALA A 119 -3.29 -23.65 4.47
CA ALA A 119 -4.71 -23.65 4.82
C ALA A 119 -4.97 -22.89 6.13
N VAL A 120 -4.16 -23.11 7.16
CA VAL A 120 -4.28 -22.39 8.45
C VAL A 120 -4.03 -20.91 8.24
N LYS A 121 -2.98 -20.55 7.51
CA LYS A 121 -2.64 -19.16 7.18
C LYS A 121 -3.78 -18.46 6.47
N LEU A 122 -4.32 -19.05 5.39
CA LEU A 122 -5.43 -18.48 4.60
C LEU A 122 -6.72 -18.36 5.42
N CYS A 123 -7.09 -19.39 6.20
CA CYS A 123 -8.27 -19.33 7.05
C CYS A 123 -8.15 -18.23 8.12
N THR A 124 -6.96 -18.07 8.72
CA THR A 124 -6.70 -17.03 9.72
C THR A 124 -6.83 -15.63 9.12
N MET A 125 -6.28 -15.41 7.91
CA MET A 125 -6.44 -14.17 7.15
C MET A 125 -7.93 -13.90 6.84
N PHE A 126 -8.62 -14.89 6.27
CA PHE A 126 -10.03 -14.76 5.89
C PHE A 126 -10.89 -14.35 7.08
N ASP A 127 -10.80 -15.08 8.19
CA ASP A 127 -11.60 -14.80 9.39
C ASP A 127 -11.32 -13.42 9.99
N THR A 128 -10.05 -13.00 9.95
CA THR A 128 -9.64 -11.69 10.50
C THR A 128 -10.11 -10.56 9.60
N LEU A 129 -9.85 -10.68 8.30
CA LEU A 129 -10.22 -9.66 7.32
C LEU A 129 -11.73 -9.52 7.14
N LYS A 130 -12.50 -10.61 7.27
CA LYS A 130 -13.97 -10.53 7.22
C LYS A 130 -14.53 -9.63 8.32
N ILE A 131 -14.03 -9.78 9.56
CA ILE A 131 -14.45 -8.93 10.68
C ILE A 131 -13.92 -7.49 10.50
N ALA A 132 -12.67 -7.34 10.04
CA ALA A 132 -12.08 -6.03 9.82
C ALA A 132 -12.80 -5.25 8.71
N ALA A 133 -13.27 -5.92 7.69
CA ALA A 133 -14.04 -5.33 6.60
C ALA A 133 -15.35 -4.70 7.09
N GLU A 134 -16.05 -5.34 8.03
CA GLU A 134 -17.25 -4.78 8.67
C GLU A 134 -16.93 -3.47 9.41
N TRP A 135 -15.78 -3.39 10.09
CA TRP A 135 -15.35 -2.16 10.75
C TRP A 135 -14.95 -1.07 9.75
N ALA A 136 -14.29 -1.46 8.68
CA ALA A 136 -13.89 -0.56 7.60
C ALA A 136 -15.12 0.07 6.92
N GLU A 137 -16.14 -0.73 6.63
CA GLU A 137 -17.42 -0.24 6.11
C GLU A 137 -18.11 0.73 7.09
N ALA A 138 -18.17 0.38 8.38
CA ALA A 138 -18.79 1.22 9.40
C ALA A 138 -18.11 2.59 9.59
N CYS A 139 -16.79 2.68 9.33
CA CYS A 139 -16.06 3.95 9.46
C CYS A 139 -15.75 4.63 8.12
N GLY A 140 -16.08 4.01 6.98
CA GLY A 140 -15.85 4.56 5.65
C GLY A 140 -14.36 4.60 5.24
N ILE A 141 -13.51 3.77 5.86
CA ILE A 141 -12.09 3.64 5.53
C ILE A 141 -11.91 2.36 4.70
N GLN A 142 -11.05 2.40 3.69
CA GLN A 142 -10.68 1.21 2.92
C GLN A 142 -9.51 0.47 3.58
N ILE A 143 -9.58 -0.86 3.61
CA ILE A 143 -8.41 -1.72 3.90
C ILE A 143 -7.86 -2.21 2.58
N ASN A 144 -6.56 -2.05 2.36
CA ASN A 144 -5.84 -2.56 1.21
C ASN A 144 -4.93 -3.71 1.64
N LEU A 145 -5.18 -4.91 1.14
CA LEU A 145 -4.36 -6.10 1.37
C LEU A 145 -3.24 -6.14 0.32
N GLU A 146 -1.99 -6.10 0.76
CA GLU A 146 -0.84 -6.03 -0.12
C GLU A 146 -0.08 -7.35 -0.21
N PRO A 147 0.03 -7.97 -1.41
CA PRO A 147 1.00 -9.01 -1.68
C PRO A 147 2.39 -8.41 -1.93
N LEU A 148 3.43 -9.01 -1.29
CA LEU A 148 4.79 -8.50 -1.33
C LEU A 148 5.74 -9.44 -2.07
N ASN A 149 6.81 -8.90 -2.68
CA ASN A 149 7.83 -9.71 -3.30
C ASN A 149 8.67 -10.47 -2.25
N VAL A 150 9.01 -11.71 -2.58
CA VAL A 150 9.81 -12.59 -1.72
C VAL A 150 11.22 -12.82 -2.26
N THR A 151 11.52 -12.25 -3.40
CA THR A 151 12.80 -12.44 -4.10
C THR A 151 13.88 -11.47 -3.63
N THR A 152 13.48 -10.27 -3.21
CA THR A 152 14.40 -9.18 -2.86
C THR A 152 14.10 -8.58 -1.48
N ASP A 153 12.88 -8.03 -1.28
CA ASP A 153 12.63 -7.16 -0.12
C ASP A 153 12.04 -7.89 1.08
N HIS A 154 11.17 -8.88 0.85
CA HIS A 154 10.40 -9.53 1.92
C HIS A 154 10.50 -11.08 1.89
N PRO A 155 11.72 -11.68 1.90
CA PRO A 155 11.88 -13.14 1.94
C PRO A 155 11.10 -13.74 3.11
N GLY A 156 10.27 -14.75 2.84
CA GLY A 156 9.43 -15.42 3.85
C GLY A 156 8.02 -14.83 3.99
N ASN A 157 7.66 -13.75 3.25
CA ASN A 157 6.29 -13.26 3.23
C ASN A 157 5.34 -14.29 2.61
N PHE A 158 4.19 -14.50 3.24
CA PHE A 158 3.25 -15.55 2.81
C PHE A 158 2.43 -15.11 1.58
N LEU A 159 1.80 -13.95 1.66
CA LEU A 159 0.97 -13.43 0.56
C LEU A 159 1.86 -12.77 -0.50
N ARG A 160 2.07 -13.48 -1.61
CA ARG A 160 3.01 -13.07 -2.65
C ARG A 160 2.43 -12.96 -4.06
N HIS A 161 1.15 -13.35 -4.23
CA HIS A 161 0.51 -13.40 -5.54
C HIS A 161 -0.76 -12.57 -5.59
N THR A 162 -0.90 -11.78 -6.66
CA THR A 162 -2.10 -10.97 -6.96
C THR A 162 -3.36 -11.81 -6.94
N ARG A 163 -3.33 -12.97 -7.59
CA ARG A 163 -4.47 -13.89 -7.66
C ARG A 163 -4.99 -14.25 -6.27
N THR A 164 -4.11 -14.66 -5.36
CA THR A 164 -4.51 -15.07 -3.99
C THR A 164 -5.15 -13.92 -3.23
N ALA A 165 -4.56 -12.72 -3.31
CA ALA A 165 -5.12 -11.53 -2.68
C ALA A 165 -6.50 -11.18 -3.25
N ALA A 166 -6.64 -11.15 -4.58
CA ALA A 166 -7.89 -10.82 -5.27
C ALA A 166 -8.99 -11.85 -5.03
N GLU A 167 -8.67 -13.15 -5.01
CA GLU A 167 -9.65 -14.19 -4.69
C GLU A 167 -10.12 -14.09 -3.23
N LEU A 168 -9.20 -13.78 -2.30
CA LEU A 168 -9.54 -13.59 -0.89
C LEU A 168 -10.47 -12.38 -0.67
N THR A 169 -10.13 -11.23 -1.25
CA THR A 169 -10.96 -10.02 -1.14
C THR A 169 -12.32 -10.20 -1.82
N ARG A 170 -12.35 -10.88 -2.96
CA ARG A 170 -13.60 -11.21 -3.67
C ARG A 170 -14.49 -12.18 -2.88
N LEU A 171 -13.89 -13.17 -2.20
CA LEU A 171 -14.62 -14.12 -1.36
C LEU A 171 -15.25 -13.45 -0.14
N ILE A 172 -14.57 -12.47 0.47
CA ILE A 172 -15.12 -11.66 1.57
C ILE A 172 -16.21 -10.72 1.06
N GLY A 173 -16.06 -10.16 -0.12
CA GLY A 173 -17.08 -9.41 -0.84
C GLY A 173 -17.37 -8.01 -0.31
N SER A 174 -16.49 -7.43 0.52
CA SER A 174 -16.66 -6.09 1.06
C SER A 174 -16.18 -5.01 0.07
N PRO A 175 -16.93 -3.92 -0.11
CA PRO A 175 -16.46 -2.78 -0.91
C PRO A 175 -15.27 -2.05 -0.28
N ASN A 176 -15.11 -2.17 1.04
CA ASN A 176 -14.05 -1.53 1.81
C ASN A 176 -12.83 -2.43 2.09
N LEU A 177 -12.78 -3.63 1.49
CA LEU A 177 -11.61 -4.49 1.51
C LEU A 177 -11.16 -4.73 0.06
N LYS A 178 -10.01 -4.22 -0.29
CA LYS A 178 -9.44 -4.27 -1.64
C LYS A 178 -7.98 -4.73 -1.60
N VAL A 179 -7.38 -4.86 -2.76
CA VAL A 179 -5.97 -5.17 -2.92
C VAL A 179 -5.20 -3.87 -3.17
N LEU A 180 -4.08 -3.69 -2.50
CA LEU A 180 -3.04 -2.81 -2.99
C LEU A 180 -2.20 -3.60 -3.98
N TYR A 181 -2.18 -3.16 -5.24
CA TYR A 181 -1.37 -3.76 -6.28
C TYR A 181 -0.09 -2.94 -6.46
N ASP A 182 1.00 -3.40 -5.88
CA ASP A 182 2.30 -2.78 -6.09
C ASP A 182 2.94 -3.37 -7.36
N VAL A 183 3.10 -2.53 -8.37
CA VAL A 183 3.64 -2.91 -9.68
C VAL A 183 5.07 -3.44 -9.56
N TYR A 184 5.88 -2.85 -8.70
CA TYR A 184 7.25 -3.29 -8.44
C TYR A 184 7.31 -4.67 -7.78
N HIS A 185 6.52 -4.88 -6.72
CA HIS A 185 6.46 -6.19 -6.06
C HIS A 185 5.99 -7.27 -7.01
N MET A 186 4.97 -7.00 -7.81
CA MET A 186 4.42 -7.98 -8.73
C MET A 186 5.29 -8.19 -9.96
N GLN A 187 6.06 -7.21 -10.41
CA GLN A 187 7.09 -7.43 -11.43
C GLN A 187 8.10 -8.47 -10.96
N LEU A 188 8.59 -8.36 -9.74
CA LEU A 188 9.59 -9.27 -9.17
C LEU A 188 9.05 -10.69 -8.88
N ASN A 189 7.77 -10.83 -8.52
CA ASN A 189 7.18 -12.13 -8.17
C ASN A 189 6.53 -12.84 -9.35
N GLU A 190 5.84 -12.12 -10.23
CA GLU A 190 4.90 -12.69 -11.19
C GLU A 190 5.20 -12.30 -12.64
N GLY A 191 5.65 -11.07 -12.88
CA GLY A 191 5.68 -10.51 -14.23
C GLY A 191 4.28 -10.37 -14.84
N SER A 192 4.17 -10.38 -16.17
CA SER A 192 2.88 -10.30 -16.90
C SER A 192 1.89 -9.26 -16.34
N LEU A 193 2.40 -8.10 -15.89
CA LEU A 193 1.66 -7.08 -15.14
C LEU A 193 0.32 -6.69 -15.78
N CYS A 194 0.33 -6.45 -17.11
CA CYS A 194 -0.88 -6.05 -17.82
C CYS A 194 -1.98 -7.12 -17.81
N ASP A 195 -1.63 -8.41 -17.82
CA ASP A 195 -2.60 -9.49 -17.78
C ASP A 195 -3.20 -9.64 -16.38
N HIS A 196 -2.38 -9.49 -15.33
CA HIS A 196 -2.86 -9.47 -13.95
C HIS A 196 -3.78 -8.25 -13.69
N ILE A 197 -3.43 -7.07 -14.20
CA ILE A 197 -4.28 -5.88 -14.12
C ILE A 197 -5.65 -6.15 -14.77
N ARG A 198 -5.68 -6.67 -16.01
CA ARG A 198 -6.94 -6.99 -16.70
C ARG A 198 -7.79 -8.00 -15.96
N ALA A 199 -7.16 -8.98 -15.31
CA ALA A 199 -7.87 -10.05 -14.59
C ALA A 199 -8.43 -9.64 -13.23
N TYR A 200 -7.78 -8.69 -12.54
CA TYR A 200 -8.03 -8.46 -11.12
C TYR A 200 -8.27 -6.99 -10.72
N ALA A 201 -8.25 -6.04 -11.66
CA ALA A 201 -8.40 -4.61 -11.35
C ALA A 201 -9.74 -4.25 -10.66
N ASP A 202 -10.77 -5.09 -10.77
CA ASP A 202 -12.03 -4.96 -10.03
C ASP A 202 -11.83 -5.08 -8.50
N GLN A 203 -10.73 -5.71 -8.09
CA GLN A 203 -10.35 -5.84 -6.69
C GLN A 203 -9.30 -4.81 -6.23
N PHE A 204 -8.74 -4.01 -7.12
CA PHE A 204 -7.71 -3.04 -6.75
C PHE A 204 -8.33 -1.80 -6.11
N GLY A 205 -7.82 -1.45 -4.93
CA GLY A 205 -8.18 -0.24 -4.19
C GLY A 205 -7.11 0.83 -4.23
N HIS A 206 -5.86 0.42 -4.37
CA HIS A 206 -4.70 1.29 -4.46
C HIS A 206 -3.64 0.66 -5.37
N ILE A 207 -2.85 1.49 -6.04
CA ILE A 207 -1.72 1.05 -6.88
C ILE A 207 -0.46 1.69 -6.33
N HIS A 208 0.60 0.90 -6.12
CA HIS A 208 1.94 1.44 -5.92
C HIS A 208 2.79 1.32 -7.18
N VAL A 209 3.65 2.31 -7.37
CA VAL A 209 4.54 2.46 -8.53
C VAL A 209 5.97 2.70 -8.06
N ALA A 210 6.87 1.82 -8.49
CA ALA A 210 8.31 1.99 -8.50
C ALA A 210 8.90 1.12 -9.61
N ASP A 211 10.06 1.49 -10.16
CA ASP A 211 10.68 0.70 -11.22
C ASP A 211 11.57 -0.44 -10.67
N ALA A 212 11.69 -1.51 -11.42
CA ALA A 212 12.53 -2.66 -11.11
C ALA A 212 13.65 -2.79 -12.15
N PRO A 213 14.89 -3.17 -11.71
CA PRO A 213 15.33 -3.32 -10.33
C PRO A 213 15.57 -1.99 -9.60
N GLY A 214 15.69 -2.02 -8.28
CA GLY A 214 16.18 -0.91 -7.45
C GLY A 214 15.09 -0.08 -6.79
N ARG A 215 13.81 -0.28 -7.12
CA ARG A 215 12.67 0.42 -6.52
C ARG A 215 12.77 1.94 -6.66
N HIS A 216 13.22 2.40 -7.83
CA HIS A 216 13.41 3.81 -8.16
C HIS A 216 12.23 4.38 -8.96
N GLU A 217 12.37 5.64 -9.42
CA GLU A 217 11.35 6.31 -10.23
C GLU A 217 11.14 5.64 -11.60
N PRO A 218 9.93 5.72 -12.19
CA PRO A 218 9.63 5.20 -13.52
C PRO A 218 10.64 5.63 -14.59
N GLY A 219 10.98 4.69 -15.49
CA GLY A 219 11.94 4.90 -16.56
C GLY A 219 13.40 4.68 -16.17
N THR A 220 13.65 4.20 -14.94
CA THR A 220 15.02 3.87 -14.48
C THR A 220 15.34 2.38 -14.53
N GLY A 221 14.35 1.54 -14.77
CA GLY A 221 14.43 0.08 -14.80
C GLY A 221 13.80 -0.54 -16.05
N GLU A 222 13.16 -1.70 -15.87
CA GLU A 222 12.64 -2.53 -16.96
C GLU A 222 11.12 -2.45 -17.15
N ILE A 223 10.37 -1.77 -16.25
CA ILE A 223 8.92 -1.74 -16.31
C ILE A 223 8.44 -0.71 -17.34
N TYR A 224 7.68 -1.17 -18.33
CA TYR A 224 7.11 -0.27 -19.31
C TYR A 224 5.79 0.34 -18.82
N TYR A 225 5.89 1.40 -18.02
CA TYR A 225 4.77 2.07 -17.36
C TYR A 225 3.66 2.58 -18.31
N PRO A 226 3.93 3.05 -19.54
CA PRO A 226 2.85 3.41 -20.46
C PRO A 226 1.87 2.26 -20.73
N ALA A 227 2.34 1.00 -20.81
CA ALA A 227 1.45 -0.15 -20.98
C ALA A 227 0.69 -0.49 -19.68
N VAL A 228 1.34 -0.34 -18.51
CA VAL A 228 0.72 -0.55 -17.20
C VAL A 228 -0.44 0.42 -16.99
N PHE A 229 -0.23 1.72 -17.21
CA PHE A 229 -1.27 2.73 -17.05
C PHE A 229 -2.40 2.55 -18.07
N ALA A 230 -2.07 2.22 -19.33
CA ALA A 230 -3.09 1.91 -20.33
C ALA A 230 -3.94 0.68 -19.93
N ALA A 231 -3.33 -0.35 -19.34
CA ALA A 231 -4.07 -1.52 -18.83
C ALA A 231 -5.00 -1.16 -17.67
N LEU A 232 -4.55 -0.34 -16.72
CA LEU A 232 -5.38 0.17 -15.62
C LEU A 232 -6.58 0.98 -16.13
N GLU A 233 -6.36 1.89 -17.08
CA GLU A 233 -7.44 2.69 -17.70
C GLU A 233 -8.47 1.82 -18.42
N GLN A 234 -8.00 0.84 -19.21
CA GLN A 234 -8.84 -0.10 -19.95
C GLN A 234 -9.64 -1.01 -19.04
N ALA A 235 -9.04 -1.44 -17.91
CA ALA A 235 -9.70 -2.22 -16.89
C ALA A 235 -10.69 -1.41 -16.02
N GLY A 236 -10.76 -0.09 -16.23
CA GLY A 236 -11.70 0.79 -15.54
C GLY A 236 -11.24 1.21 -14.14
N TYR A 237 -9.98 1.05 -13.79
CA TYR A 237 -9.45 1.54 -12.52
C TYR A 237 -9.61 3.07 -12.41
N ARG A 238 -10.04 3.56 -11.24
CA ARG A 238 -10.30 5.00 -10.98
C ARG A 238 -9.71 5.45 -9.64
N GLY A 239 -8.93 4.60 -9.00
CA GLY A 239 -8.29 4.90 -7.72
C GLY A 239 -7.04 5.76 -7.85
N LEU A 240 -6.30 5.83 -6.76
CA LEU A 240 -5.05 6.59 -6.65
C LEU A 240 -3.85 5.77 -7.15
N ILE A 241 -2.83 6.47 -7.62
CA ILE A 241 -1.50 5.92 -7.87
C ILE A 241 -0.56 6.48 -6.81
N GLY A 242 -0.07 5.61 -5.92
CA GLY A 242 0.94 5.92 -4.93
C GLY A 242 2.35 5.67 -5.49
N TYR A 243 3.24 6.60 -5.28
CA TYR A 243 4.64 6.48 -5.67
C TYR A 243 5.48 6.17 -4.44
N GLU A 244 5.63 4.88 -4.16
CA GLU A 244 6.45 4.36 -3.08
C GLU A 244 7.78 3.85 -3.63
N LEU A 245 8.74 4.75 -3.70
CA LEU A 245 10.01 4.51 -4.36
C LEU A 245 11.15 5.27 -3.67
N PHE A 246 12.36 4.79 -3.85
CA PHE A 246 13.58 5.46 -3.38
C PHE A 246 14.20 6.21 -4.55
N PRO A 247 14.33 7.56 -4.51
CA PRO A 247 14.95 8.30 -5.59
C PRO A 247 16.33 7.74 -5.97
N LYS A 248 16.57 7.53 -7.26
CA LYS A 248 17.87 7.03 -7.75
C LYS A 248 19.01 8.02 -7.49
N THR A 249 18.68 9.31 -7.53
CA THR A 249 19.66 10.38 -7.28
C THR A 249 19.16 11.34 -6.20
N ASP A 250 18.02 11.99 -6.44
CA ASP A 250 17.39 12.97 -5.53
C ASP A 250 15.88 13.06 -5.77
N THR A 251 15.15 13.56 -4.76
CA THR A 251 13.69 13.70 -4.82
C THR A 251 13.23 14.52 -6.02
N LYS A 252 13.89 15.62 -6.36
CA LYS A 252 13.50 16.50 -7.45
C LYS A 252 13.58 15.81 -8.82
N THR A 253 14.57 14.97 -9.03
CA THR A 253 14.74 14.17 -10.25
C THR A 253 13.65 13.09 -10.33
N ALA A 254 13.39 12.39 -9.24
CA ALA A 254 12.33 11.38 -9.17
C ALA A 254 10.95 12.01 -9.44
N VAL A 255 10.64 13.14 -8.81
CA VAL A 255 9.37 13.85 -9.01
C VAL A 255 9.17 14.29 -10.46
N ARG A 256 10.23 14.76 -11.14
CA ARG A 256 10.12 15.09 -12.57
C ARG A 256 9.73 13.88 -13.42
N ALA A 257 10.29 12.71 -13.14
CA ALA A 257 9.90 11.48 -13.82
C ALA A 257 8.44 11.11 -13.51
N ILE A 258 8.05 11.14 -12.25
CA ILE A 258 6.68 10.87 -11.80
C ILE A 258 5.65 11.80 -12.48
N MET A 259 5.97 13.09 -12.64
CA MET A 259 5.02 14.06 -13.21
C MET A 259 4.97 14.04 -14.74
N ALA A 260 5.94 13.37 -15.38
CA ALA A 260 5.96 13.16 -16.83
C ALA A 260 5.08 11.99 -17.30
N ASP A 261 4.68 11.08 -16.39
CA ASP A 261 3.84 9.90 -16.65
C ASP A 261 2.34 10.20 -16.83
#